data_065b6e2539ecb88c2c001bdc54ea3fb4
#
_entry.id   065b6e2539ecb88c2c001bdc54ea3fb4
#
_cell.length_a   1.000
_cell.length_b   1.000
_cell.length_c   1.000
_cell.angle_alpha   90.00
_cell.angle_beta   90.00
_cell.angle_gamma   90.00
#
_symmetry.space_group_name_H-M   'P 1'
#
loop_
_entity.id
_entity.type
_entity.pdbx_description
1 polymer ?
#
loop_
_entity_poly.entity_id
_entity_poly.type
_entity_poly.pdbx_seq_one_letter_code
_entity_poly.pdbx_strand_id
1 'polypeptide(L)'
;MASTDDREEELPLVRLPEPYKTTYELEIVSREETCRIFRLCLSKNQDDGLPPPEPLHHASLIFSELSQPDPASVPPDSNNSPWARAKRSPVSYLTWDGANTPTVAQMWNVIYAILSLRPDPEIFRFVLSGPGKEQIAKELQAVGLAIKHPEPSAPPGQPIPESRDHVDQLVILRGCFWQGAGSPFGSRAAWVADPGLHSDLRRPLSDFPQYPLEYTLTTKFPDVRVHAHHPVRPPKPTPGSRIYSRYIPHLKEYFSMVALDYTNDEHLQLFHKWQNDPRVAQGWNQTGTLEEHREYLRQLHEDPHQLAVLAKFDDTYFAYFEIYWAKEDHLGAYYGAGDYDRGRHSLVGDARFRGPHRVMAWWCSLMHYIFLDDPRTSYVVGEPKVTNATVLAYDHAHGFNVEKLVDLPHKRSAFVKCSREKFFQISPFGFNGGGTIKRNPDRALKL
;
A
#
# COMPACT_ATOMS: atom_id res chain seq x y z
N MET A 1 -13.36 41.25 -18.30
CA MET A 1 -12.47 40.36 -19.08
C MET A 1 -11.88 39.40 -18.07
N ALA A 2 -12.49 38.25 -17.89
CA ALA A 2 -12.01 37.17 -17.05
C ALA A 2 -11.15 36.27 -17.94
N SER A 3 -9.86 36.21 -17.70
CA SER A 3 -8.99 35.20 -18.31
C SER A 3 -9.26 33.89 -17.58
N THR A 4 -10.04 33.03 -18.19
CA THR A 4 -10.10 31.61 -17.85
C THR A 4 -8.72 31.02 -18.12
N ASP A 5 -7.99 30.74 -17.07
CA ASP A 5 -6.73 29.97 -17.10
C ASP A 5 -7.14 28.52 -17.42
N ASP A 6 -7.39 28.20 -18.68
CA ASP A 6 -7.59 26.86 -19.23
C ASP A 6 -6.23 26.13 -19.24
N ARG A 7 -5.63 25.91 -18.06
CA ARG A 7 -4.64 24.83 -17.93
C ARG A 7 -5.43 23.54 -18.02
N GLU A 8 -5.28 22.82 -19.11
CA GLU A 8 -5.75 21.45 -19.20
C GLU A 8 -5.25 20.69 -17.97
N GLU A 9 -6.15 20.36 -17.07
CA GLU A 9 -5.83 19.58 -15.87
C GLU A 9 -5.32 18.21 -16.34
N GLU A 10 -4.02 17.95 -16.15
CA GLU A 10 -3.39 16.69 -16.55
C GLU A 10 -4.03 15.55 -15.72
N LEU A 11 -4.78 14.68 -16.39
CA LEU A 11 -5.42 13.53 -15.76
C LEU A 11 -4.34 12.52 -15.35
N PRO A 12 -4.50 11.85 -14.20
CA PRO A 12 -3.55 10.84 -13.76
C PRO A 12 -3.57 9.63 -14.71
N LEU A 13 -2.39 9.09 -14.97
CA LEU A 13 -2.24 7.81 -15.63
C LEU A 13 -2.44 6.68 -14.62
N VAL A 14 -3.10 5.62 -15.03
CA VAL A 14 -3.12 4.36 -14.29
C VAL A 14 -2.04 3.47 -14.87
N ARG A 15 -1.00 3.19 -14.09
CA ARG A 15 0.11 2.33 -14.49
C ARG A 15 0.19 1.10 -13.62
N LEU A 16 0.17 -0.06 -14.28
CA LEU A 16 0.32 -1.34 -13.60
C LEU A 16 1.75 -1.47 -13.04
N PRO A 17 1.92 -2.20 -11.93
CA PRO A 17 3.24 -2.49 -11.40
C PRO A 17 4.05 -3.36 -12.36
N GLU A 18 5.36 -3.43 -12.15
CA GLU A 18 6.21 -4.39 -12.84
C GLU A 18 5.81 -5.83 -12.46
N PRO A 19 5.87 -6.80 -13.36
CA PRO A 19 6.49 -6.74 -14.68
C PRO A 19 5.60 -6.21 -15.80
N TYR A 20 4.35 -5.86 -15.53
CA TYR A 20 3.37 -5.53 -16.57
C TYR A 20 3.60 -4.12 -17.15
N LYS A 21 3.81 -3.10 -16.30
CA LYS A 21 4.01 -1.70 -16.70
C LYS A 21 2.97 -1.11 -17.64
N THR A 22 1.87 -1.84 -17.90
CA THR A 22 0.82 -1.39 -18.82
C THR A 22 0.22 -0.08 -18.34
N THR A 23 0.12 0.88 -19.23
CA THR A 23 -0.40 2.22 -18.96
C THR A 23 -1.79 2.37 -19.54
N TYR A 24 -2.72 2.87 -18.73
CA TYR A 24 -4.07 3.25 -19.11
C TYR A 24 -4.27 4.75 -18.93
N GLU A 25 -5.02 5.34 -19.84
CA GLU A 25 -5.39 6.76 -19.86
C GLU A 25 -6.88 6.92 -19.60
N LEU A 26 -7.23 8.03 -18.96
CA LEU A 26 -8.60 8.45 -18.77
C LEU A 26 -9.03 9.34 -19.94
N GLU A 27 -9.95 8.84 -20.76
CA GLU A 27 -10.62 9.61 -21.79
C GLU A 27 -11.88 10.29 -21.20
N ILE A 28 -12.00 11.60 -21.36
CA ILE A 28 -13.25 12.29 -20.99
C ILE A 28 -14.26 12.08 -22.12
N VAL A 29 -15.30 11.29 -21.84
CA VAL A 29 -16.37 10.97 -22.79
C VAL A 29 -17.39 12.12 -22.85
N SER A 30 -17.72 12.70 -21.70
CA SER A 30 -18.59 13.87 -21.60
C SER A 30 -18.30 14.69 -20.36
N ARG A 31 -18.68 15.97 -20.42
CA ARG A 31 -18.67 16.88 -19.28
C ARG A 31 -20.11 17.31 -19.03
N GLU A 32 -20.67 16.88 -17.94
CA GLU A 32 -21.95 17.36 -17.42
C GLU A 32 -21.68 18.56 -16.49
N GLU A 33 -22.72 19.36 -16.19
CA GLU A 33 -22.54 20.57 -15.36
C GLU A 33 -21.88 20.30 -14.00
N THR A 34 -22.05 19.09 -13.45
CA THR A 34 -21.62 18.74 -12.10
C THR A 34 -20.55 17.64 -12.03
N CYS A 35 -20.28 16.91 -13.12
CA CYS A 35 -19.30 15.84 -13.11
C CYS A 35 -18.75 15.50 -14.50
N ARG A 36 -17.54 14.94 -14.53
CA ARG A 36 -16.93 14.39 -15.74
C ARG A 36 -17.26 12.88 -15.83
N ILE A 37 -17.47 12.42 -17.06
CA ILE A 37 -17.64 11.00 -17.37
C ILE A 37 -16.40 10.50 -18.08
N PHE A 38 -15.85 9.44 -17.59
CA PHE A 38 -14.59 8.86 -18.07
C PHE A 38 -14.77 7.49 -18.71
N ARG A 39 -13.87 7.17 -19.62
CA ARG A 39 -13.56 5.82 -20.09
C ARG A 39 -12.09 5.53 -19.82
N LEU A 40 -11.81 4.30 -19.41
CA LEU A 40 -10.44 3.84 -19.26
C LEU A 40 -9.98 3.16 -20.55
N CYS A 41 -8.97 3.72 -21.19
CA CYS A 41 -8.43 3.26 -22.46
C CYS A 41 -6.98 2.80 -22.29
N LEU A 42 -6.58 1.83 -23.09
CA LEU A 42 -5.16 1.46 -23.19
C LEU A 42 -4.40 2.63 -23.82
N SER A 43 -3.35 3.13 -23.17
CA SER A 43 -2.51 4.19 -23.71
C SER A 43 -1.80 3.73 -24.99
N LYS A 44 -1.60 4.64 -25.92
CA LYS A 44 -0.79 4.39 -27.12
C LYS A 44 0.71 4.31 -26.79
N ASN A 45 1.12 4.97 -25.72
CA ASN A 45 2.49 4.98 -25.22
C ASN A 45 2.61 3.92 -24.11
N GLN A 46 3.14 2.75 -24.45
CA GLN A 46 3.38 1.68 -23.50
C GLN A 46 4.86 1.60 -23.16
N ASP A 47 5.15 1.32 -21.89
CA ASP A 47 6.49 0.91 -21.49
C ASP A 47 6.71 -0.58 -21.83
N ASP A 48 7.97 -0.98 -21.96
CA ASP A 48 8.31 -2.40 -22.11
C ASP A 48 7.89 -3.19 -20.86
N GLY A 49 7.01 -4.15 -21.04
CA GLY A 49 6.48 -4.98 -19.97
C GLY A 49 5.74 -6.20 -20.49
N LEU A 50 5.41 -7.13 -19.60
CA LEU A 50 4.58 -8.27 -19.94
C LEU A 50 3.11 -7.81 -20.10
N PRO A 51 2.35 -8.41 -21.04
CA PRO A 51 0.92 -8.14 -21.08
C PRO A 51 0.24 -8.64 -19.80
N PRO A 52 -0.79 -7.94 -19.30
CA PRO A 52 -1.59 -8.45 -18.19
C PRO A 52 -2.30 -9.76 -18.60
N PRO A 53 -2.67 -10.62 -17.63
CA PRO A 53 -3.31 -11.92 -17.91
C PRO A 53 -4.60 -11.80 -18.73
N GLU A 54 -5.31 -10.70 -18.59
CA GLU A 54 -6.51 -10.35 -19.35
C GLU A 54 -6.57 -8.85 -19.62
N PRO A 55 -7.35 -8.38 -20.60
CA PRO A 55 -7.56 -6.95 -20.83
C PRO A 55 -8.24 -6.28 -19.60
N LEU A 56 -7.60 -5.26 -19.03
CA LEU A 56 -8.11 -4.53 -17.85
C LEU A 56 -8.90 -3.25 -18.23
N HIS A 57 -9.33 -3.14 -19.48
CA HIS A 57 -10.22 -2.08 -19.95
C HIS A 57 -11.39 -2.70 -20.71
N HIS A 58 -12.51 -2.00 -20.74
CA HIS A 58 -13.72 -2.44 -21.42
C HIS A 58 -14.22 -1.35 -22.38
N ALA A 59 -14.51 -1.71 -23.62
CA ALA A 59 -14.77 -0.74 -24.69
C ALA A 59 -15.96 0.19 -24.43
N SER A 60 -17.02 -0.31 -23.76
CA SER A 60 -18.22 0.47 -23.50
C SER A 60 -18.39 0.90 -22.04
N LEU A 61 -17.54 0.45 -21.11
CA LEU A 61 -17.64 0.84 -19.72
C LEU A 61 -17.21 2.30 -19.52
N ILE A 62 -18.13 3.11 -19.08
CA ILE A 62 -17.89 4.48 -18.67
C ILE A 62 -18.24 4.63 -17.18
N PHE A 63 -17.60 5.59 -16.54
CA PHE A 63 -17.84 5.87 -15.12
C PHE A 63 -17.77 7.37 -14.84
N SER A 64 -18.59 7.84 -13.89
CA SER A 64 -18.57 9.23 -13.47
C SER A 64 -17.43 9.50 -12.50
N GLU A 65 -16.95 10.73 -12.48
CA GLU A 65 -16.17 11.24 -11.35
C GLU A 65 -16.95 11.05 -10.04
N LEU A 66 -16.23 10.94 -8.90
CA LEU A 66 -16.88 10.85 -7.59
C LEU A 66 -17.63 12.14 -7.27
N SER A 67 -18.93 12.07 -7.25
CA SER A 67 -19.82 13.17 -6.87
C SER A 67 -20.23 13.05 -5.39
N GLN A 68 -20.30 14.19 -4.71
CA GLN A 68 -20.87 14.24 -3.35
C GLN A 68 -22.38 14.12 -3.44
N PRO A 69 -23.03 13.36 -2.54
CA PRO A 69 -24.48 13.32 -2.48
C PRO A 69 -25.05 14.68 -2.05
N ASP A 70 -26.27 14.99 -2.51
CA ASP A 70 -26.98 16.19 -2.07
C ASP A 70 -27.11 16.19 -0.53
N PRO A 71 -26.63 17.24 0.15
CA PRO A 71 -26.75 17.36 1.61
C PRO A 71 -28.16 17.24 2.14
N ALA A 72 -29.19 17.66 1.35
CA ALA A 72 -30.59 17.54 1.73
C ALA A 72 -31.12 16.10 1.68
N SER A 73 -30.46 15.22 0.92
CA SER A 73 -30.86 13.81 0.72
C SER A 73 -30.15 12.81 1.64
N VAL A 74 -29.20 13.26 2.47
CA VAL A 74 -28.39 12.39 3.32
C VAL A 74 -28.77 12.50 4.80
N PRO A 75 -28.55 11.43 5.58
CA PRO A 75 -28.77 11.48 7.01
C PRO A 75 -27.86 12.50 7.72
N PRO A 76 -28.32 13.09 8.83
CA PRO A 76 -27.52 14.03 9.59
C PRO A 76 -26.26 13.36 10.16
N ASP A 77 -25.22 14.15 10.41
CA ASP A 77 -23.94 13.68 10.96
C ASP A 77 -24.05 13.00 12.32
N SER A 78 -25.09 13.31 13.08
CA SER A 78 -25.39 12.63 14.36
C SER A 78 -25.77 11.14 14.18
N ASN A 79 -26.22 10.73 12.98
CA ASN A 79 -26.44 9.33 12.64
C ASN A 79 -25.13 8.71 12.14
N ASN A 80 -24.42 7.99 13.01
CA ASN A 80 -23.17 7.29 12.71
C ASN A 80 -23.37 5.80 12.36
N SER A 81 -24.60 5.38 12.06
CA SER A 81 -24.83 4.01 11.62
C SER A 81 -24.07 3.70 10.32
N PRO A 82 -23.74 2.42 10.05
CA PRO A 82 -23.07 2.02 8.80
C PRO A 82 -23.84 2.49 7.55
N TRP A 83 -25.18 2.41 7.57
CA TRP A 83 -26.04 2.92 6.53
C TRP A 83 -25.84 4.43 6.29
N ALA A 84 -25.91 5.23 7.36
CA ALA A 84 -25.81 6.69 7.24
C ALA A 84 -24.42 7.13 6.76
N ARG A 85 -23.36 6.46 7.21
CA ARG A 85 -21.99 6.71 6.74
C ARG A 85 -21.83 6.38 5.26
N ALA A 86 -22.37 5.24 4.82
CA ALA A 86 -22.37 4.86 3.41
C ALA A 86 -23.15 5.87 2.57
N LYS A 87 -24.34 6.29 3.02
CA LYS A 87 -25.20 7.25 2.33
C LYS A 87 -24.51 8.62 2.11
N ARG A 88 -23.69 9.06 3.06
CA ARG A 88 -22.91 10.32 2.96
C ARG A 88 -21.64 10.19 2.14
N SER A 89 -21.24 8.98 1.76
CA SER A 89 -20.03 8.79 0.96
C SER A 89 -20.24 9.20 -0.51
N PRO A 90 -19.16 9.60 -1.21
CA PRO A 90 -19.24 9.92 -2.62
C PRO A 90 -19.76 8.76 -3.47
N VAL A 91 -20.28 9.05 -4.64
CA VAL A 91 -20.83 8.05 -5.56
C VAL A 91 -20.24 8.21 -6.96
N SER A 92 -19.98 7.08 -7.63
CA SER A 92 -19.69 6.99 -9.06
C SER A 92 -20.74 6.11 -9.72
N TYR A 93 -21.22 6.57 -10.87
CA TYR A 93 -22.19 5.86 -11.72
C TYR A 93 -21.42 5.15 -12.83
N LEU A 94 -21.58 3.83 -12.92
CA LEU A 94 -20.94 3.01 -13.92
C LEU A 94 -21.97 2.49 -14.90
N THR A 95 -21.74 2.72 -16.19
CA THR A 95 -22.66 2.30 -17.24
C THR A 95 -21.89 1.61 -18.36
N TRP A 96 -22.44 0.54 -18.87
CA TRP A 96 -21.95 -0.17 -20.05
C TRP A 96 -23.10 -0.69 -20.88
N ASP A 97 -22.84 -0.85 -22.17
CA ASP A 97 -23.74 -1.43 -23.14
C ASP A 97 -23.12 -2.68 -23.79
N GLY A 98 -23.90 -3.36 -24.63
CA GLY A 98 -23.42 -4.52 -25.38
C GLY A 98 -23.62 -5.86 -24.67
N ALA A 99 -23.12 -6.91 -25.32
CA ALA A 99 -23.34 -8.30 -24.89
C ALA A 99 -22.41 -8.74 -23.74
N ASN A 100 -21.33 -8.02 -23.49
CA ASN A 100 -20.30 -8.41 -22.54
C ASN A 100 -20.42 -7.61 -21.24
N THR A 101 -20.60 -8.31 -20.14
CA THR A 101 -20.48 -7.73 -18.80
C THR A 101 -18.99 -7.48 -18.48
N PRO A 102 -18.63 -6.33 -17.87
CA PRO A 102 -17.26 -6.11 -17.40
C PRO A 102 -16.79 -7.19 -16.43
N THR A 103 -15.51 -7.57 -16.52
CA THR A 103 -14.91 -8.53 -15.59
C THR A 103 -14.53 -7.87 -14.26
N VAL A 104 -14.30 -8.68 -13.22
CA VAL A 104 -13.76 -8.19 -11.93
C VAL A 104 -12.44 -7.44 -12.13
N ALA A 105 -11.58 -7.92 -13.03
CA ALA A 105 -10.30 -7.29 -13.34
C ALA A 105 -10.46 -5.89 -13.96
N GLN A 106 -11.44 -5.72 -14.86
CA GLN A 106 -11.76 -4.42 -15.45
C GLN A 106 -12.34 -3.45 -14.40
N MET A 107 -13.22 -3.94 -13.53
CA MET A 107 -13.75 -3.15 -12.41
C MET A 107 -12.67 -2.79 -11.39
N TRP A 108 -11.71 -3.69 -11.12
CA TRP A 108 -10.53 -3.41 -10.29
C TRP A 108 -9.73 -2.24 -10.86
N ASN A 109 -9.51 -2.20 -12.17
CA ASN A 109 -8.77 -1.13 -12.82
C ASN A 109 -9.53 0.21 -12.80
N VAL A 110 -10.87 0.19 -12.90
CA VAL A 110 -11.71 1.39 -12.70
C VAL A 110 -11.59 1.90 -11.26
N ILE A 111 -11.59 1.02 -10.25
CA ILE A 111 -11.36 1.40 -8.85
C ILE A 111 -9.99 2.04 -8.69
N TYR A 112 -8.95 1.47 -9.33
CA TYR A 112 -7.61 2.05 -9.31
C TYR A 112 -7.58 3.44 -9.92
N ALA A 113 -8.27 3.65 -11.06
CA ALA A 113 -8.39 4.95 -11.71
C ALA A 113 -9.08 5.98 -10.80
N ILE A 114 -10.19 5.61 -10.17
CA ILE A 114 -10.93 6.48 -9.23
C ILE A 114 -10.03 6.86 -8.03
N LEU A 115 -9.33 5.90 -7.45
CA LEU A 115 -8.41 6.16 -6.33
C LEU A 115 -7.17 6.97 -6.74
N SER A 116 -6.79 6.95 -8.01
CA SER A 116 -5.72 7.80 -8.56
C SER A 116 -6.19 9.24 -8.75
N LEU A 117 -7.46 9.45 -9.14
CA LEU A 117 -8.11 10.76 -9.23
C LEU A 117 -8.40 11.34 -7.84
N ARG A 118 -8.92 10.51 -6.95
CA ARG A 118 -9.40 10.91 -5.62
C ARG A 118 -8.92 9.90 -4.56
N PRO A 119 -7.73 10.08 -4.00
CA PRO A 119 -7.17 9.18 -2.99
C PRO A 119 -7.75 9.37 -1.58
N ASP A 120 -8.51 10.45 -1.35
CA ASP A 120 -9.00 10.87 -0.04
C ASP A 120 -10.17 10.03 0.53
N PRO A 121 -11.18 9.57 -0.24
CA PRO A 121 -12.32 8.87 0.34
C PRO A 121 -11.92 7.51 0.92
N GLU A 122 -12.27 7.26 2.17
CA GLU A 122 -12.11 5.93 2.81
C GLU A 122 -13.05 4.90 2.17
N ILE A 123 -14.26 5.35 1.84
CA ILE A 123 -15.28 4.58 1.14
C ILE A 123 -15.96 5.44 0.08
N PHE A 124 -16.46 4.80 -0.96
CA PHE A 124 -17.33 5.42 -1.97
C PHE A 124 -18.31 4.38 -2.53
N ARG A 125 -19.33 4.85 -3.23
CA ARG A 125 -20.39 3.98 -3.74
C ARG A 125 -20.30 3.79 -5.23
N PHE A 126 -20.71 2.61 -5.70
CA PHE A 126 -21.00 2.32 -7.09
C PHE A 126 -22.50 2.14 -7.30
N VAL A 127 -23.02 2.77 -8.36
CA VAL A 127 -24.32 2.48 -8.95
C VAL A 127 -24.06 1.86 -10.32
N LEU A 128 -24.43 0.59 -10.48
CA LEU A 128 -24.16 -0.17 -11.69
C LEU A 128 -25.35 -0.16 -12.64
N SER A 129 -25.12 0.11 -13.92
CA SER A 129 -26.13 0.10 -14.97
C SER A 129 -25.62 -0.57 -16.24
N GLY A 130 -26.19 -1.73 -16.57
CA GLY A 130 -25.83 -2.50 -17.76
C GLY A 130 -26.22 -3.96 -17.66
N PRO A 131 -26.10 -4.71 -18.75
CA PRO A 131 -26.38 -6.15 -18.75
C PRO A 131 -25.46 -6.89 -17.75
N GLY A 132 -26.01 -7.83 -16.98
CA GLY A 132 -25.27 -8.63 -16.02
C GLY A 132 -24.83 -7.90 -14.74
N LYS A 133 -25.37 -6.71 -14.43
CA LYS A 133 -25.01 -5.90 -13.25
C LYS A 133 -25.10 -6.67 -11.92
N GLU A 134 -26.09 -7.56 -11.77
CA GLU A 134 -26.28 -8.37 -10.56
C GLU A 134 -25.17 -9.41 -10.41
N GLN A 135 -24.68 -9.95 -11.53
CA GLN A 135 -23.61 -10.94 -11.52
C GLN A 135 -22.29 -10.28 -11.12
N ILE A 136 -21.89 -9.21 -11.79
CA ILE A 136 -20.66 -8.49 -11.43
C ILE A 136 -20.70 -7.92 -10.02
N ALA A 137 -21.88 -7.48 -9.54
CA ALA A 137 -22.04 -7.03 -8.16
C ALA A 137 -21.76 -8.15 -7.15
N LYS A 138 -22.22 -9.37 -7.41
CA LYS A 138 -21.92 -10.55 -6.57
C LYS A 138 -20.44 -10.92 -6.62
N GLU A 139 -19.83 -10.87 -7.79
CA GLU A 139 -18.40 -11.19 -7.96
C GLU A 139 -17.50 -10.17 -7.23
N LEU A 140 -17.80 -8.86 -7.32
CA LEU A 140 -17.07 -7.83 -6.57
C LEU A 140 -17.16 -8.03 -5.05
N GLN A 141 -18.33 -8.50 -4.56
CA GLN A 141 -18.50 -8.85 -3.15
C GLN A 141 -17.73 -10.12 -2.78
N ALA A 142 -17.75 -11.14 -3.63
CA ALA A 142 -17.07 -12.41 -3.39
C ALA A 142 -15.55 -12.26 -3.27
N VAL A 143 -14.95 -11.34 -4.05
CA VAL A 143 -13.51 -11.06 -3.99
C VAL A 143 -13.13 -9.99 -2.94
N GLY A 144 -14.09 -9.46 -2.21
CA GLY A 144 -13.86 -8.48 -1.13
C GLY A 144 -13.59 -7.04 -1.59
N LEU A 145 -13.78 -6.71 -2.86
CA LEU A 145 -13.64 -5.33 -3.37
C LEU A 145 -14.81 -4.43 -2.94
N ALA A 146 -16.00 -5.01 -2.77
CA ALA A 146 -17.20 -4.29 -2.41
C ALA A 146 -17.97 -5.01 -1.31
N ILE A 147 -18.79 -4.26 -0.62
CA ILE A 147 -19.87 -4.81 0.21
C ILE A 147 -21.22 -4.28 -0.29
N LYS A 148 -22.29 -5.01 0.00
CA LYS A 148 -23.65 -4.49 -0.21
C LYS A 148 -23.83 -3.23 0.64
N HIS A 149 -24.56 -2.24 0.11
CA HIS A 149 -24.92 -1.06 0.91
C HIS A 149 -25.66 -1.51 2.18
N PRO A 150 -25.25 -1.05 3.37
CA PRO A 150 -25.94 -1.41 4.62
C PRO A 150 -27.41 -1.01 4.60
N GLU A 151 -28.24 -1.79 5.29
CA GLU A 151 -29.67 -1.49 5.42
C GLU A 151 -29.90 -0.23 6.26
N PRO A 152 -31.00 0.51 6.01
CA PRO A 152 -31.36 1.68 6.78
C PRO A 152 -31.40 1.40 8.28
N SER A 153 -30.77 2.26 9.04
CA SER A 153 -30.73 2.19 10.49
C SER A 153 -30.64 3.58 11.11
N ALA A 154 -31.13 3.71 12.32
CA ALA A 154 -31.12 4.95 13.07
C ALA A 154 -30.62 4.69 14.51
N PRO A 155 -30.16 5.74 15.21
CA PRO A 155 -29.85 5.64 16.65
C PRO A 155 -31.08 5.17 17.47
N PRO A 156 -30.90 4.59 18.63
CA PRO A 156 -32.00 4.20 19.50
C PRO A 156 -32.98 5.35 19.76
N GLY A 157 -34.28 5.07 19.61
CA GLY A 157 -35.35 6.06 19.81
C GLY A 157 -35.65 6.95 18.63
N GLN A 158 -34.96 6.78 17.50
CA GLN A 158 -35.29 7.48 16.26
C GLN A 158 -35.95 6.52 15.24
N PRO A 159 -36.86 7.04 14.38
CA PRO A 159 -37.48 6.21 13.34
C PRO A 159 -36.44 5.77 12.31
N ILE A 160 -36.54 4.52 11.85
CA ILE A 160 -35.72 4.01 10.76
C ILE A 160 -36.20 4.64 9.44
N PRO A 161 -35.31 5.25 8.64
CA PRO A 161 -35.71 5.86 7.37
C PRO A 161 -36.27 4.84 6.36
N GLU A 162 -37.38 5.16 5.72
CA GLU A 162 -37.95 4.37 4.63
C GLU A 162 -37.30 4.74 3.29
N SER A 163 -36.08 4.33 3.06
CA SER A 163 -35.37 4.59 1.79
C SER A 163 -34.99 3.27 1.15
N ARG A 164 -35.29 3.08 -0.13
CA ARG A 164 -34.93 1.91 -0.92
C ARG A 164 -33.90 2.18 -2.02
N ASP A 165 -33.50 3.43 -2.20
CA ASP A 165 -32.57 3.87 -3.24
C ASP A 165 -31.14 3.34 -3.09
N HIS A 166 -30.85 2.65 -1.99
CA HIS A 166 -29.59 1.99 -1.68
C HIS A 166 -29.49 0.51 -2.13
N VAL A 167 -30.64 -0.10 -2.48
CA VAL A 167 -30.73 -1.58 -2.65
C VAL A 167 -29.78 -2.11 -3.73
N ASP A 168 -29.56 -1.32 -4.79
CA ASP A 168 -28.68 -1.69 -5.92
C ASP A 168 -27.29 -1.04 -5.82
N GLN A 169 -26.93 -0.44 -4.68
CA GLN A 169 -25.64 0.22 -4.51
C GLN A 169 -24.64 -0.70 -3.84
N LEU A 170 -23.39 -0.61 -4.32
CA LEU A 170 -22.24 -1.23 -3.67
C LEU A 170 -21.42 -0.18 -2.94
N VAL A 171 -20.81 -0.55 -1.81
CA VAL A 171 -19.83 0.28 -1.12
C VAL A 171 -18.45 -0.31 -1.37
N ILE A 172 -17.59 0.50 -1.98
CA ILE A 172 -16.20 0.16 -2.26
C ILE A 172 -15.34 0.60 -1.06
N LEU A 173 -14.48 -0.29 -0.61
CA LEU A 173 -13.61 -0.07 0.55
C LEU A 173 -12.18 0.15 0.06
N ARG A 174 -11.68 1.39 0.14
CA ARG A 174 -10.30 1.73 -0.26
C ARG A 174 -9.26 0.83 0.40
N GLY A 175 -9.43 0.55 1.69
CA GLY A 175 -8.51 -0.30 2.44
C GLY A 175 -8.46 -1.74 1.93
N CYS A 176 -9.57 -2.30 1.44
CA CYS A 176 -9.59 -3.64 0.84
C CYS A 176 -8.87 -3.67 -0.51
N PHE A 177 -9.09 -2.65 -1.35
CA PHE A 177 -8.37 -2.50 -2.62
C PHE A 177 -6.86 -2.52 -2.41
N TRP A 178 -6.34 -1.66 -1.52
CA TRP A 178 -4.90 -1.60 -1.25
C TRP A 178 -4.34 -2.82 -0.53
N GLN A 179 -5.18 -3.64 0.10
CA GLN A 179 -4.79 -4.96 0.60
C GLN A 179 -4.76 -6.05 -0.48
N GLY A 180 -5.07 -5.71 -1.73
CA GLY A 180 -4.99 -6.60 -2.87
C GLY A 180 -6.26 -7.39 -3.16
N ALA A 181 -7.40 -7.01 -2.56
CA ALA A 181 -8.68 -7.62 -2.89
C ALA A 181 -8.94 -7.55 -4.41
N GLY A 182 -9.39 -8.66 -4.99
CA GLY A 182 -9.73 -8.75 -6.41
C GLY A 182 -8.56 -8.52 -7.37
N SER A 183 -7.31 -8.70 -6.92
CA SER A 183 -6.13 -8.56 -7.77
C SER A 183 -6.27 -9.38 -9.07
N PRO A 184 -6.07 -8.77 -10.25
CA PRO A 184 -6.16 -9.48 -11.52
C PRO A 184 -4.91 -10.36 -11.82
N PHE A 185 -3.92 -10.37 -10.94
CA PHE A 185 -2.62 -11.02 -11.14
C PHE A 185 -2.44 -12.29 -10.30
N GLY A 186 -3.53 -12.95 -9.94
CA GLY A 186 -3.52 -14.18 -9.16
C GLY A 186 -3.70 -13.96 -7.66
N SER A 187 -3.15 -14.86 -6.86
CA SER A 187 -3.40 -14.90 -5.41
C SER A 187 -2.64 -13.85 -4.60
N ARG A 188 -1.66 -13.19 -5.19
CA ARG A 188 -0.91 -12.11 -4.53
C ARG A 188 -1.46 -10.74 -4.90
N ALA A 189 -1.28 -9.80 -4.00
CA ALA A 189 -1.58 -8.40 -4.27
C ALA A 189 -0.75 -7.88 -5.45
N ALA A 190 -1.35 -7.07 -6.30
CA ALA A 190 -0.77 -6.62 -7.58
C ALA A 190 0.66 -6.05 -7.48
N TRP A 191 0.99 -5.44 -6.37
CA TRP A 191 2.29 -4.75 -6.17
C TRP A 191 3.40 -5.64 -5.63
N VAL A 192 3.08 -6.84 -5.15
CA VAL A 192 4.05 -7.81 -4.61
C VAL A 192 4.38 -8.81 -5.70
N ALA A 193 5.67 -8.90 -6.05
CA ALA A 193 6.12 -9.81 -7.07
C ALA A 193 5.82 -11.27 -6.71
N ASP A 194 5.37 -12.04 -7.69
CA ASP A 194 5.21 -13.48 -7.55
C ASP A 194 6.59 -14.14 -7.73
N PRO A 195 7.16 -14.77 -6.69
CA PRO A 195 8.42 -15.48 -6.83
C PRO A 195 8.35 -16.64 -7.82
N GLY A 196 7.14 -17.15 -8.14
CA GLY A 196 6.92 -18.20 -9.10
C GLY A 196 7.09 -17.80 -10.58
N LEU A 197 7.11 -16.50 -10.89
CA LEU A 197 7.36 -16.03 -12.27
C LEU A 197 8.80 -16.28 -12.75
N HIS A 198 9.73 -16.48 -11.83
CA HIS A 198 11.16 -16.61 -12.12
C HIS A 198 11.83 -17.83 -11.48
N SER A 199 11.07 -18.72 -10.86
CA SER A 199 11.60 -19.93 -10.24
C SER A 199 10.72 -21.14 -10.57
N ASP A 200 11.35 -22.31 -10.71
CA ASP A 200 10.65 -23.60 -10.80
C ASP A 200 9.89 -23.96 -9.50
N LEU A 201 10.06 -23.15 -8.46
CA LEU A 201 9.41 -23.29 -7.16
C LEU A 201 8.10 -22.49 -7.14
N ARG A 202 7.12 -22.93 -7.91
CA ARG A 202 5.75 -22.43 -7.84
C ARG A 202 5.14 -22.83 -6.50
N ARG A 203 5.26 -21.97 -5.51
CA ARG A 203 4.43 -22.06 -4.30
C ARG A 203 3.43 -20.90 -4.30
N PRO A 204 2.21 -21.10 -4.77
CA PRO A 204 1.15 -20.12 -4.62
C PRO A 204 0.92 -19.82 -3.11
N LEU A 205 0.41 -18.63 -2.80
CA LEU A 205 0.02 -18.26 -1.43
C LEU A 205 -1.02 -19.24 -0.82
N SER A 206 -1.78 -19.93 -1.68
CA SER A 206 -2.64 -21.05 -1.29
C SER A 206 -1.89 -22.20 -0.61
N ASP A 207 -0.56 -22.27 -0.80
CA ASP A 207 0.29 -23.29 -0.18
C ASP A 207 0.85 -22.87 1.19
N PHE A 208 0.49 -21.71 1.72
CA PHE A 208 0.71 -21.44 3.13
C PHE A 208 -0.05 -22.49 3.93
N PRO A 209 0.64 -23.32 4.75
CA PRO A 209 -0.02 -24.38 5.46
C PRO A 209 -1.09 -23.79 6.40
N GLN A 210 -2.33 -24.20 6.19
CA GLN A 210 -3.41 -23.75 7.05
C GLN A 210 -3.27 -24.36 8.45
N TYR A 211 -2.61 -25.53 8.60
CA TYR A 211 -2.41 -26.24 9.87
C TYR A 211 -1.37 -27.38 9.74
N PRO A 212 -0.73 -27.74 10.86
CA PRO A 212 -0.29 -26.87 11.95
C PRO A 212 0.93 -26.07 11.50
N LEU A 213 1.12 -24.89 12.09
CA LEU A 213 2.36 -24.13 11.88
C LEU A 213 3.51 -24.85 12.58
N GLU A 214 4.62 -24.99 11.89
CA GLU A 214 5.86 -25.45 12.50
C GLU A 214 6.50 -24.32 13.30
N TYR A 215 7.01 -24.64 14.48
CA TYR A 215 7.71 -23.71 15.35
C TYR A 215 9.14 -24.15 15.58
N THR A 216 10.01 -23.20 15.81
CA THR A 216 11.41 -23.39 16.14
C THR A 216 11.82 -22.49 17.28
N LEU A 217 13.04 -22.66 17.77
CA LEU A 217 13.62 -21.87 18.84
C LEU A 217 14.87 -21.17 18.33
N THR A 218 14.89 -19.85 18.44
CA THR A 218 16.08 -19.05 18.19
C THR A 218 16.69 -18.58 19.50
N THR A 219 17.98 -18.78 19.69
CA THR A 219 18.74 -18.30 20.83
C THR A 219 20.00 -17.63 20.34
N LYS A 220 20.10 -16.32 20.57
CA LYS A 220 21.30 -15.51 20.28
C LYS A 220 22.00 -15.06 21.59
N PHE A 221 21.78 -15.81 22.66
CA PHE A 221 22.40 -15.56 23.95
C PHE A 221 23.84 -16.12 23.96
N PRO A 222 24.81 -15.45 24.60
CA PRO A 222 24.70 -14.20 25.37
C PRO A 222 24.79 -12.92 24.52
N ASP A 223 25.17 -13.01 23.23
CA ASP A 223 25.56 -11.85 22.42
C ASP A 223 24.40 -10.86 22.22
N VAL A 224 23.20 -11.37 21.94
CA VAL A 224 22.02 -10.53 21.66
C VAL A 224 20.92 -10.70 22.71
N ARG A 225 21.05 -11.63 23.63
CA ARG A 225 20.04 -11.96 24.66
C ARG A 225 18.63 -12.24 24.10
N VAL A 226 18.58 -12.82 22.93
CA VAL A 226 17.31 -13.26 22.33
C VAL A 226 17.14 -14.75 22.54
N HIS A 227 16.01 -15.12 23.12
CA HIS A 227 15.56 -16.48 23.26
C HIS A 227 14.07 -16.52 22.95
N ALA A 228 13.70 -16.94 21.74
CA ALA A 228 12.37 -16.84 21.23
C ALA A 228 11.87 -18.16 20.63
N HIS A 229 10.66 -18.55 21.01
CA HIS A 229 9.88 -19.59 20.36
C HIS A 229 9.00 -18.91 19.31
N HIS A 230 9.18 -19.24 18.04
CA HIS A 230 8.55 -18.54 16.92
C HIS A 230 8.25 -19.50 15.77
N PRO A 231 7.33 -19.13 14.83
CA PRO A 231 7.08 -19.93 13.63
C PRO A 231 8.34 -20.08 12.78
N VAL A 232 8.46 -21.20 12.09
CA VAL A 232 9.44 -21.35 10.99
C VAL A 232 9.14 -20.31 9.93
N ARG A 233 10.14 -19.53 9.54
CA ARG A 233 9.96 -18.42 8.59
C ARG A 233 9.91 -18.92 7.16
N PRO A 234 9.08 -18.28 6.30
CA PRO A 234 9.04 -18.62 4.88
C PRO A 234 10.40 -18.38 4.23
N PRO A 235 10.71 -19.09 3.14
CA PRO A 235 11.93 -18.84 2.37
C PRO A 235 12.01 -17.38 1.92
N LYS A 236 13.22 -16.83 1.95
CA LYS A 236 13.46 -15.49 1.43
C LYS A 236 13.28 -15.44 -0.09
N PRO A 237 12.94 -14.26 -0.66
CA PRO A 237 12.99 -14.04 -2.09
C PRO A 237 14.39 -14.35 -2.67
N THR A 238 14.40 -14.79 -3.93
CA THR A 238 15.68 -15.02 -4.65
C THR A 238 16.52 -13.74 -4.66
N PRO A 239 17.82 -13.81 -4.30
CA PRO A 239 18.70 -12.65 -4.38
C PRO A 239 18.70 -12.03 -5.79
N GLY A 240 18.67 -10.70 -5.86
CA GLY A 240 18.58 -9.94 -7.10
C GLY A 240 17.15 -9.84 -7.68
N SER A 241 16.19 -10.60 -7.16
CA SER A 241 14.81 -10.52 -7.66
C SER A 241 14.07 -9.28 -7.15
N ARG A 242 13.17 -8.77 -8.00
CA ARG A 242 12.24 -7.71 -7.59
C ARG A 242 11.17 -8.31 -6.70
N ILE A 243 10.92 -7.64 -5.56
CA ILE A 243 9.95 -8.09 -4.56
C ILE A 243 8.71 -7.21 -4.49
N TYR A 244 8.82 -5.96 -4.94
CA TYR A 244 7.72 -4.99 -4.94
C TYR A 244 7.92 -3.95 -6.03
N SER A 245 6.81 -3.47 -6.60
CA SER A 245 6.81 -2.35 -7.53
C SER A 245 5.50 -1.58 -7.47
N ARG A 246 5.58 -0.26 -7.57
CA ARG A 246 4.41 0.63 -7.65
C ARG A 246 4.75 1.92 -8.41
N TYR A 247 3.89 2.34 -9.33
CA TYR A 247 3.97 3.67 -9.93
C TYR A 247 3.57 4.74 -8.91
N ILE A 248 4.33 5.82 -8.85
CA ILE A 248 4.13 6.95 -7.94
C ILE A 248 3.67 8.17 -8.74
N PRO A 249 2.35 8.47 -8.78
CA PRO A 249 1.82 9.48 -9.69
C PRO A 249 2.43 10.87 -9.56
N HIS A 250 2.65 11.36 -8.33
CA HIS A 250 3.20 12.70 -8.10
C HIS A 250 4.69 12.85 -8.45
N LEU A 251 5.42 11.74 -8.56
CA LEU A 251 6.81 11.70 -9.02
C LEU A 251 6.91 11.35 -10.50
N LYS A 252 5.87 10.76 -11.07
CA LYS A 252 5.86 10.16 -12.41
C LYS A 252 6.94 9.08 -12.59
N GLU A 253 7.27 8.35 -11.53
CA GLU A 253 8.33 7.34 -11.46
C GLU A 253 7.80 6.04 -10.86
N TYR A 254 8.41 4.91 -11.21
CA TYR A 254 8.22 3.65 -10.50
C TYR A 254 9.11 3.58 -9.28
N PHE A 255 8.53 3.27 -8.13
CA PHE A 255 9.28 2.80 -6.98
C PHE A 255 9.34 1.28 -7.01
N SER A 256 10.52 0.70 -6.83
CA SER A 256 10.71 -0.76 -6.77
C SER A 256 11.65 -1.13 -5.63
N MET A 257 11.48 -2.35 -5.12
CA MET A 257 12.37 -2.99 -4.16
C MET A 257 12.90 -4.30 -4.71
N VAL A 258 14.19 -4.54 -4.48
CA VAL A 258 14.94 -5.72 -4.95
C VAL A 258 15.56 -6.40 -3.75
N ALA A 259 15.43 -7.73 -3.62
CA ALA A 259 16.16 -8.50 -2.63
C ALA A 259 17.66 -8.35 -2.88
N LEU A 260 18.39 -7.86 -1.89
CA LEU A 260 19.82 -7.61 -2.05
C LEU A 260 20.57 -8.94 -2.30
N ASP A 261 21.42 -8.94 -3.29
CA ASP A 261 22.37 -10.03 -3.58
C ASP A 261 23.77 -9.59 -3.17
N TYR A 262 24.33 -10.18 -2.10
CA TYR A 262 25.66 -9.83 -1.60
C TYR A 262 26.78 -10.34 -2.51
N THR A 263 26.48 -11.24 -3.47
CA THR A 263 27.42 -11.74 -4.48
C THR A 263 27.49 -10.84 -5.71
N ASN A 264 26.49 -9.94 -5.88
CA ASN A 264 26.47 -8.95 -6.93
C ASN A 264 27.34 -7.74 -6.56
N ASP A 265 28.34 -7.45 -7.39
CA ASP A 265 29.30 -6.38 -7.10
C ASP A 265 28.65 -4.98 -7.06
N GLU A 266 27.64 -4.69 -7.89
CA GLU A 266 26.90 -3.41 -7.85
C GLU A 266 26.19 -3.23 -6.51
N HIS A 267 25.45 -4.26 -6.06
CA HIS A 267 24.74 -4.21 -4.79
C HIS A 267 25.67 -4.03 -3.60
N LEU A 268 26.79 -4.74 -3.60
CA LEU A 268 27.80 -4.63 -2.56
C LEU A 268 28.47 -3.25 -2.56
N GLN A 269 28.85 -2.72 -3.72
CA GLN A 269 29.47 -1.40 -3.83
C GLN A 269 28.52 -0.27 -3.39
N LEU A 270 27.23 -0.36 -3.71
CA LEU A 270 26.21 0.59 -3.24
C LEU A 270 26.12 0.56 -1.71
N PHE A 271 25.98 -0.62 -1.11
CA PHE A 271 25.95 -0.78 0.34
C PHE A 271 27.19 -0.21 0.99
N HIS A 272 28.39 -0.60 0.52
CA HIS A 272 29.67 -0.14 1.01
C HIS A 272 29.81 1.38 0.95
N LYS A 273 29.48 1.98 -0.20
CA LYS A 273 29.51 3.44 -0.39
C LYS A 273 28.60 4.16 0.60
N TRP A 274 27.39 3.65 0.79
CA TRP A 274 26.42 4.32 1.64
C TRP A 274 26.73 4.17 3.13
N GLN A 275 27.19 3.00 3.58
CA GLN A 275 27.57 2.80 4.99
C GLN A 275 28.79 3.63 5.39
N ASN A 276 29.70 3.89 4.45
CA ASN A 276 30.87 4.76 4.68
C ASN A 276 30.58 6.27 4.45
N ASP A 277 29.37 6.64 4.00
CA ASP A 277 28.96 8.05 3.97
C ASP A 277 28.87 8.58 5.41
N PRO A 278 29.60 9.67 5.77
CA PRO A 278 29.59 10.21 7.14
C PRO A 278 28.18 10.52 7.67
N ARG A 279 27.27 10.92 6.80
CA ARG A 279 25.88 11.21 7.15
C ARG A 279 25.12 9.93 7.54
N VAL A 280 25.36 8.83 6.85
CA VAL A 280 24.74 7.53 7.13
C VAL A 280 25.40 6.89 8.35
N ALA A 281 26.73 6.91 8.40
CA ALA A 281 27.53 6.36 9.51
C ALA A 281 27.13 6.93 10.88
N GLN A 282 26.76 8.20 10.94
CA GLN A 282 26.29 8.85 12.16
C GLN A 282 25.03 8.16 12.76
N GLY A 283 24.20 7.59 11.91
CA GLY A 283 22.96 6.90 12.31
C GLY A 283 23.13 5.40 12.45
N TRP A 284 23.82 4.76 11.51
CA TRP A 284 23.93 3.31 11.37
C TRP A 284 25.15 2.72 12.07
N ASN A 285 26.26 3.47 12.15
CA ASN A 285 27.50 3.04 12.78
C ASN A 285 28.07 1.72 12.20
N GLN A 286 27.99 1.58 10.87
CA GLN A 286 28.42 0.38 10.12
C GLN A 286 29.47 0.74 9.07
N THR A 287 30.41 1.63 9.44
CA THR A 287 31.58 1.90 8.58
C THR A 287 32.52 0.71 8.56
N GLY A 288 33.15 0.42 7.43
CA GLY A 288 34.06 -0.71 7.31
C GLY A 288 34.65 -0.86 5.92
N THR A 289 35.46 -1.89 5.76
CA THR A 289 36.03 -2.32 4.48
C THR A 289 34.95 -3.00 3.61
N LEU A 290 35.25 -3.17 2.33
CA LEU A 290 34.39 -3.88 1.42
C LEU A 290 34.13 -5.32 1.87
N GLU A 291 35.14 -5.99 2.39
CA GLU A 291 35.07 -7.38 2.83
C GLU A 291 34.23 -7.52 4.11
N GLU A 292 34.40 -6.60 5.07
CA GLU A 292 33.54 -6.56 6.26
C GLU A 292 32.06 -6.36 5.88
N HIS A 293 31.76 -5.52 4.90
CA HIS A 293 30.42 -5.32 4.42
C HIS A 293 29.87 -6.53 3.65
N ARG A 294 30.71 -7.23 2.89
CA ARG A 294 30.33 -8.49 2.23
C ARG A 294 29.97 -9.55 3.26
N GLU A 295 30.80 -9.69 4.29
CA GLU A 295 30.55 -10.64 5.37
C GLU A 295 29.27 -10.30 6.16
N TYR A 296 29.05 -9.02 6.47
CA TYR A 296 27.80 -8.56 7.12
C TYR A 296 26.57 -8.94 6.29
N LEU A 297 26.57 -8.65 4.99
CA LEU A 297 25.46 -8.97 4.10
C LEU A 297 25.27 -10.48 3.90
N ARG A 298 26.38 -11.28 3.92
CA ARG A 298 26.31 -12.73 3.89
C ARG A 298 25.61 -13.28 5.13
N GLN A 299 25.96 -12.78 6.31
CA GLN A 299 25.32 -13.16 7.58
C GLN A 299 23.82 -12.81 7.57
N LEU A 300 23.46 -11.61 7.09
CA LEU A 300 22.05 -11.24 6.91
C LEU A 300 21.33 -12.15 5.93
N HIS A 301 22.00 -12.58 4.86
CA HIS A 301 21.43 -13.51 3.89
C HIS A 301 21.16 -14.89 4.51
N GLU A 302 22.07 -15.40 5.32
CA GLU A 302 21.95 -16.70 5.97
C GLU A 302 20.95 -16.71 7.14
N ASP A 303 20.79 -15.58 7.81
CA ASP A 303 19.84 -15.45 8.91
C ASP A 303 18.38 -15.41 8.40
N PRO A 304 17.54 -16.42 8.69
CA PRO A 304 16.18 -16.50 8.14
C PRO A 304 15.26 -15.38 8.62
N HIS A 305 15.57 -14.67 9.71
CA HIS A 305 14.65 -13.65 10.24
C HIS A 305 14.81 -12.28 9.59
N GLN A 306 15.87 -12.04 8.80
CA GLN A 306 16.15 -10.73 8.18
C GLN A 306 16.20 -10.80 6.66
N LEU A 307 15.70 -9.76 6.00
CA LEU A 307 15.74 -9.57 4.55
C LEU A 307 16.39 -8.23 4.23
N ALA A 308 17.55 -8.25 3.58
CA ALA A 308 18.20 -7.07 3.04
C ALA A 308 17.59 -6.68 1.69
N VAL A 309 17.30 -5.39 1.49
CA VAL A 309 16.59 -4.88 0.32
C VAL A 309 17.25 -3.61 -0.19
N LEU A 310 17.41 -3.51 -1.51
CA LEU A 310 17.73 -2.25 -2.20
C LEU A 310 16.46 -1.67 -2.79
N ALA A 311 16.29 -0.35 -2.68
CA ALA A 311 15.18 0.39 -3.25
C ALA A 311 15.64 1.31 -4.36
N LYS A 312 14.80 1.44 -5.41
CA LYS A 312 15.08 2.30 -6.55
C LYS A 312 13.85 3.09 -6.99
N PHE A 313 14.07 4.25 -7.58
CA PHE A 313 13.11 4.95 -8.41
C PHE A 313 13.56 4.79 -9.87
N ASP A 314 12.67 4.29 -10.71
CA ASP A 314 12.97 3.80 -12.05
C ASP A 314 14.22 2.89 -12.03
N ASP A 315 15.31 3.27 -12.67
CA ASP A 315 16.55 2.47 -12.72
C ASP A 315 17.62 2.91 -11.71
N THR A 316 17.33 3.90 -10.85
CA THR A 316 18.33 4.46 -9.92
C THR A 316 18.14 3.92 -8.51
N TYR A 317 19.09 3.12 -8.03
CA TYR A 317 19.17 2.72 -6.63
C TYR A 317 19.48 3.92 -5.73
N PHE A 318 18.73 4.07 -4.63
CA PHE A 318 18.88 5.22 -3.75
C PHE A 318 18.90 4.89 -2.25
N ALA A 319 18.39 3.71 -1.87
CA ALA A 319 18.19 3.36 -0.47
C ALA A 319 18.44 1.87 -0.19
N TYR A 320 18.71 1.59 1.06
CA TYR A 320 18.84 0.25 1.62
C TYR A 320 17.89 0.08 2.79
N PHE A 321 17.22 -1.08 2.87
CA PHE A 321 16.31 -1.45 3.94
C PHE A 321 16.67 -2.83 4.49
N GLU A 322 16.42 -3.02 5.78
CA GLU A 322 16.35 -4.32 6.44
C GLU A 322 14.93 -4.54 6.94
N ILE A 323 14.33 -5.66 6.57
CA ILE A 323 13.01 -6.07 7.02
C ILE A 323 13.21 -7.34 7.85
N TYR A 324 12.68 -7.37 9.06
CA TYR A 324 12.92 -8.48 9.98
C TYR A 324 11.63 -8.94 10.68
N TRP A 325 11.66 -10.21 11.13
CA TRP A 325 10.65 -10.76 12.01
C TRP A 325 10.97 -10.34 13.43
N ALA A 326 10.09 -9.54 14.04
CA ALA A 326 10.43 -8.84 15.27
C ALA A 326 10.52 -9.73 16.50
N LYS A 327 9.87 -10.89 16.49
CA LYS A 327 9.81 -11.77 17.67
C LYS A 327 11.17 -12.36 18.05
N GLU A 328 11.94 -12.80 17.06
CA GLU A 328 13.30 -13.35 17.24
C GLU A 328 14.41 -12.33 17.02
N ASP A 329 14.07 -11.08 16.73
CA ASP A 329 14.99 -9.96 16.72
C ASP A 329 15.25 -9.44 18.15
N HIS A 330 16.38 -8.71 18.34
CA HIS A 330 16.69 -8.12 19.64
C HIS A 330 15.60 -7.20 20.18
N LEU A 331 14.85 -6.52 19.28
CA LEU A 331 13.72 -5.67 19.66
C LEU A 331 12.59 -6.47 20.31
N GLY A 332 12.38 -7.72 19.90
CA GLY A 332 11.38 -8.60 20.45
C GLY A 332 11.52 -8.88 21.95
N ALA A 333 12.74 -8.72 22.51
CA ALA A 333 12.97 -8.84 23.95
C ALA A 333 12.41 -7.67 24.77
N TYR A 334 12.03 -6.57 24.13
CA TYR A 334 11.58 -5.34 24.81
C TYR A 334 10.06 -5.15 24.81
N TYR A 335 9.30 -6.04 24.15
CA TYR A 335 7.84 -5.98 24.14
C TYR A 335 7.23 -7.38 23.92
N GLY A 336 5.92 -7.51 24.11
CA GLY A 336 5.20 -8.75 23.79
C GLY A 336 5.01 -8.93 22.29
N ALA A 337 6.07 -9.37 21.60
CA ALA A 337 6.08 -9.52 20.15
C ALA A 337 5.15 -10.66 19.71
N GLY A 338 4.26 -10.35 18.76
CA GLY A 338 3.44 -11.35 18.07
C GLY A 338 4.27 -12.18 17.08
N ASP A 339 3.76 -13.37 16.75
CA ASP A 339 4.44 -14.32 15.87
C ASP A 339 4.79 -13.75 14.48
N TYR A 340 3.99 -12.82 13.99
CA TYR A 340 4.10 -12.23 12.66
C TYR A 340 4.34 -10.72 12.68
N ASP A 341 4.73 -10.16 13.82
CA ASP A 341 5.17 -8.77 13.88
C ASP A 341 6.45 -8.60 13.05
N ARG A 342 6.51 -7.55 12.25
CA ARG A 342 7.66 -7.22 11.39
C ARG A 342 8.29 -5.92 11.86
N GLY A 343 9.59 -5.84 11.75
CA GLY A 343 10.32 -4.61 11.96
C GLY A 343 11.04 -4.14 10.71
N ARG A 344 11.57 -2.92 10.75
CA ARG A 344 12.30 -2.33 9.62
C ARG A 344 13.39 -1.39 10.07
N HIS A 345 14.52 -1.42 9.34
CA HIS A 345 15.51 -0.36 9.32
C HIS A 345 15.56 0.23 7.91
N SER A 346 15.91 1.50 7.80
CA SER A 346 15.99 2.17 6.50
C SER A 346 17.08 3.24 6.48
N LEU A 347 17.81 3.31 5.38
CA LEU A 347 18.70 4.42 5.06
C LEU A 347 18.47 4.89 3.63
N VAL A 348 18.53 6.20 3.44
CA VAL A 348 18.61 6.81 2.10
C VAL A 348 20.09 7.08 1.83
N GLY A 349 20.66 6.29 0.94
CA GLY A 349 22.08 6.38 0.56
C GLY A 349 22.34 7.57 -0.37
N ASP A 350 21.53 7.74 -1.40
CA ASP A 350 21.67 8.85 -2.34
C ASP A 350 20.90 10.08 -1.85
N ALA A 351 21.60 11.15 -1.51
CA ALA A 351 21.03 12.37 -0.98
C ALA A 351 20.06 13.10 -1.93
N ARG A 352 20.14 12.86 -3.25
CA ARG A 352 19.24 13.42 -4.25
C ARG A 352 17.79 12.95 -4.07
N PHE A 353 17.60 11.79 -3.45
CA PHE A 353 16.29 11.17 -3.21
C PHE A 353 15.72 11.46 -1.81
N ARG A 354 16.21 12.49 -1.16
CA ARG A 354 15.67 12.99 0.10
C ARG A 354 14.55 14.00 -0.14
N GLY A 355 13.81 14.31 0.91
CA GLY A 355 12.72 15.29 0.88
C GLY A 355 11.35 14.64 1.13
N PRO A 356 10.38 15.42 1.66
CA PRO A 356 9.08 14.88 2.08
C PRO A 356 8.33 14.14 0.96
N HIS A 357 8.33 14.67 -0.27
CA HIS A 357 7.67 14.05 -1.43
C HIS A 357 8.22 12.66 -1.75
N ARG A 358 9.54 12.46 -1.64
CA ARG A 358 10.21 11.17 -1.84
C ARG A 358 9.97 10.24 -0.66
N VAL A 359 10.11 10.75 0.55
CA VAL A 359 9.91 9.97 1.79
C VAL A 359 8.50 9.41 1.84
N MET A 360 7.47 10.22 1.59
CA MET A 360 6.09 9.75 1.54
C MET A 360 5.91 8.59 0.55
N ALA A 361 6.54 8.65 -0.61
CA ALA A 361 6.44 7.62 -1.63
C ALA A 361 7.07 6.29 -1.20
N TRP A 362 8.34 6.30 -0.77
CA TRP A 362 9.04 5.05 -0.45
C TRP A 362 8.65 4.49 0.93
N TRP A 363 8.38 5.36 1.92
CA TRP A 363 7.99 4.90 3.25
C TRP A 363 6.67 4.15 3.25
N CYS A 364 5.64 4.74 2.61
CA CYS A 364 4.35 4.05 2.50
C CYS A 364 4.47 2.77 1.64
N SER A 365 5.32 2.74 0.60
CA SER A 365 5.53 1.56 -0.23
C SER A 365 6.25 0.44 0.51
N LEU A 366 7.25 0.77 1.34
CA LEU A 366 7.91 -0.20 2.23
C LEU A 366 6.91 -0.81 3.21
N MET A 367 6.10 0.03 3.87
CA MET A 367 5.06 -0.44 4.80
C MET A 367 4.02 -1.30 4.10
N HIS A 368 3.60 -0.89 2.91
CA HIS A 368 2.67 -1.63 2.07
C HIS A 368 3.19 -3.03 1.76
N TYR A 369 4.44 -3.12 1.29
CA TYR A 369 5.08 -4.41 1.05
C TYR A 369 5.08 -5.29 2.31
N ILE A 370 5.53 -4.77 3.45
CA ILE A 370 5.64 -5.55 4.69
C ILE A 370 4.29 -6.15 5.09
N PHE A 371 3.20 -5.40 4.93
CA PHE A 371 1.86 -5.91 5.22
C PHE A 371 1.33 -6.88 4.16
N LEU A 372 1.72 -6.73 2.88
CA LEU A 372 1.24 -7.59 1.80
C LEU A 372 2.05 -8.87 1.66
N ASP A 373 3.34 -8.84 2.00
CA ASP A 373 4.25 -9.98 1.89
C ASP A 373 3.78 -11.18 2.73
N ASP A 374 3.27 -10.89 3.93
CA ASP A 374 2.60 -11.89 4.76
C ASP A 374 1.28 -11.33 5.31
N PRO A 375 0.12 -11.90 4.92
CA PRO A 375 -1.19 -11.43 5.37
C PRO A 375 -1.42 -11.58 6.89
N ARG A 376 -0.62 -12.40 7.59
CA ARG A 376 -0.67 -12.58 9.05
C ARG A 376 0.06 -11.46 9.80
N THR A 377 0.85 -10.62 9.10
CA THR A 377 1.50 -9.46 9.72
C THR A 377 0.45 -8.48 10.24
N SER A 378 0.34 -8.40 11.55
CA SER A 378 -0.63 -7.52 12.24
C SER A 378 -0.03 -6.16 12.56
N TYR A 379 1.27 -6.12 12.84
CA TYR A 379 1.98 -4.89 13.21
C TYR A 379 3.31 -4.76 12.51
N VAL A 380 3.66 -3.51 12.20
CA VAL A 380 5.04 -3.12 11.89
C VAL A 380 5.57 -2.26 13.03
N VAL A 381 6.79 -2.58 13.47
CA VAL A 381 7.47 -1.94 14.59
C VAL A 381 8.78 -1.29 14.17
N GLY A 382 9.28 -0.41 15.01
CA GLY A 382 10.58 0.23 14.84
C GLY A 382 11.06 0.86 16.14
N GLU A 383 12.34 1.25 16.16
CA GLU A 383 13.01 1.78 17.34
C GLU A 383 13.94 2.98 17.00
N PRO A 384 13.39 4.05 16.37
CA PRO A 384 14.20 5.24 16.08
C PRO A 384 14.79 5.85 17.37
N LYS A 385 15.97 6.47 17.25
CA LYS A 385 16.53 7.26 18.37
C LYS A 385 15.49 8.30 18.82
N VAL A 386 15.30 8.43 20.12
CA VAL A 386 14.36 9.38 20.73
C VAL A 386 14.61 10.84 20.28
N THR A 387 15.87 11.16 19.95
CA THR A 387 16.28 12.48 19.47
C THR A 387 16.06 12.70 17.97
N ASN A 388 15.65 11.66 17.22
CA ASN A 388 15.44 11.77 15.77
C ASN A 388 14.01 12.22 15.46
N ALA A 389 13.71 13.50 15.73
CA ALA A 389 12.39 14.08 15.53
C ALA A 389 11.88 13.95 14.08
N THR A 390 12.77 13.97 13.09
CA THR A 390 12.41 13.84 11.67
C THR A 390 11.83 12.45 11.37
N VAL A 391 12.47 11.37 11.82
CA VAL A 391 11.99 10.02 11.63
C VAL A 391 10.69 9.80 12.39
N LEU A 392 10.58 10.29 13.63
CA LEU A 392 9.35 10.21 14.42
C LEU A 392 8.17 10.94 13.74
N ALA A 393 8.42 12.09 13.10
CA ALA A 393 7.41 12.78 12.32
C ALA A 393 6.95 11.98 11.09
N TYR A 394 7.87 11.32 10.38
CA TYR A 394 7.52 10.42 9.28
C TYR A 394 6.75 9.20 9.77
N ASP A 395 7.18 8.58 10.87
CA ASP A 395 6.45 7.46 11.48
C ASP A 395 5.02 7.87 11.82
N HIS A 396 4.84 9.00 12.48
CA HIS A 396 3.51 9.51 12.84
C HIS A 396 2.63 9.76 11.59
N ALA A 397 3.19 10.35 10.53
CA ALA A 397 2.48 10.61 9.28
C ALA A 397 1.99 9.31 8.60
N HIS A 398 2.65 8.18 8.85
CA HIS A 398 2.31 6.86 8.31
C HIS A 398 1.56 5.96 9.32
N GLY A 399 1.08 6.52 10.41
CA GLY A 399 0.19 5.82 11.33
C GLY A 399 0.88 5.13 12.51
N PHE A 400 2.19 5.31 12.69
CA PHE A 400 2.85 4.82 13.89
C PHE A 400 2.51 5.65 15.12
N ASN A 401 2.43 4.97 16.26
CA ASN A 401 2.37 5.60 17.57
C ASN A 401 3.62 5.24 18.36
N VAL A 402 4.07 6.15 19.22
CA VAL A 402 5.06 5.84 20.24
C VAL A 402 4.36 5.10 21.37
N GLU A 403 4.70 3.83 21.59
CA GLU A 403 4.15 2.99 22.66
C GLU A 403 4.87 3.25 23.99
N LYS A 404 6.20 3.34 23.93
CA LYS A 404 7.06 3.55 25.08
C LYS A 404 8.48 3.95 24.67
N LEU A 405 9.30 4.33 25.64
CA LEU A 405 10.74 4.47 25.44
C LEU A 405 11.44 3.16 25.86
N VAL A 406 12.49 2.79 25.14
CA VAL A 406 13.31 1.60 25.42
C VAL A 406 14.79 1.99 25.42
N ASP A 407 15.54 1.43 26.37
CA ASP A 407 16.98 1.58 26.45
C ASP A 407 17.64 0.34 25.87
N LEU A 408 18.02 0.44 24.59
CA LEU A 408 18.81 -0.56 23.89
C LEU A 408 20.31 -0.41 24.30
N PRO A 409 21.15 -1.45 24.18
CA PRO A 409 22.55 -1.38 24.60
C PRO A 409 23.33 -0.21 23.99
N HIS A 410 22.97 0.22 22.80
CA HIS A 410 23.67 1.25 22.02
C HIS A 410 22.93 2.57 21.86
N LYS A 411 21.63 2.65 22.22
CA LYS A 411 20.82 3.86 22.05
C LYS A 411 19.56 3.85 22.93
N ARG A 412 19.07 5.03 23.30
CA ARG A 412 17.72 5.21 23.80
C ARG A 412 16.78 5.47 22.63
N SER A 413 15.72 4.69 22.52
CA SER A 413 14.81 4.68 21.39
C SER A 413 13.37 4.89 21.78
N ALA A 414 12.58 5.45 20.89
CA ALA A 414 11.13 5.40 20.93
C ALA A 414 10.68 4.08 20.27
N PHE A 415 10.04 3.20 21.01
CA PHE A 415 9.39 2.03 20.44
C PHE A 415 8.11 2.49 19.75
N VAL A 416 8.08 2.37 18.43
CA VAL A 416 6.96 2.77 17.58
C VAL A 416 6.27 1.56 16.97
N LYS A 417 4.95 1.65 16.81
CA LYS A 417 4.11 0.56 16.32
C LYS A 417 2.99 1.08 15.45
N CYS A 418 2.74 0.40 14.32
CA CYS A 418 1.62 0.66 13.41
C CYS A 418 0.86 -0.64 13.15
N SER A 419 -0.46 -0.65 13.35
CA SER A 419 -1.30 -1.80 13.00
C SER A 419 -1.65 -1.80 11.51
N ARG A 420 -1.92 -3.01 10.97
CA ARG A 420 -2.45 -3.20 9.61
C ARG A 420 -3.69 -2.35 9.36
N GLU A 421 -4.67 -2.42 10.28
CA GLU A 421 -5.92 -1.68 10.11
C GLU A 421 -5.68 -0.18 9.99
N LYS A 422 -4.83 0.37 10.88
CA LYS A 422 -4.55 1.80 10.89
C LYS A 422 -3.83 2.25 9.62
N PHE A 423 -2.87 1.46 9.13
CA PHE A 423 -2.16 1.77 7.90
C PHE A 423 -3.12 1.83 6.71
N PHE A 424 -3.97 0.81 6.52
CA PHE A 424 -4.90 0.76 5.40
C PHE A 424 -6.09 1.72 5.56
N GLN A 425 -6.45 2.09 6.78
CA GLN A 425 -7.44 3.14 7.03
C GLN A 425 -6.91 4.52 6.63
N ILE A 426 -5.69 4.87 7.02
CA ILE A 426 -5.03 6.13 6.62
C ILE A 426 -4.75 6.10 5.12
N SER A 427 -4.29 4.97 4.58
CA SER A 427 -3.92 4.78 3.18
C SER A 427 -3.03 5.91 2.64
N PRO A 428 -1.78 6.05 3.13
CA PRO A 428 -0.93 7.21 2.86
C PRO A 428 -0.29 7.15 1.46
N PHE A 429 -1.06 6.78 0.43
CA PHE A 429 -0.54 6.59 -0.94
C PHE A 429 -0.56 7.86 -1.80
N GLY A 430 -1.32 8.87 -1.40
CA GLY A 430 -1.38 10.17 -2.05
C GLY A 430 -0.40 11.17 -1.44
N PHE A 431 0.14 12.06 -2.27
CA PHE A 431 0.95 13.20 -1.82
C PHE A 431 0.20 14.50 -2.09
N ASN A 432 -0.21 15.18 -1.05
CA ASN A 432 -0.97 16.43 -1.12
C ASN A 432 -0.07 17.68 -1.06
N GLY A 433 1.09 17.65 -1.73
CA GLY A 433 1.93 18.82 -1.99
C GLY A 433 2.43 19.60 -0.76
N GLY A 434 2.51 18.98 0.42
CA GLY A 434 2.91 19.68 1.66
C GLY A 434 1.91 20.77 2.10
N GLY A 435 0.83 20.97 1.37
CA GLY A 435 -0.32 21.75 1.83
C GLY A 435 -0.94 21.02 3.02
N THR A 436 -1.09 21.71 4.13
CA THR A 436 -2.04 21.34 5.17
C THR A 436 -3.24 20.68 4.49
N ILE A 437 -3.56 19.43 4.88
CA ILE A 437 -4.85 18.83 4.57
C ILE A 437 -5.83 20.00 4.69
N LYS A 438 -6.43 20.43 3.56
CA LYS A 438 -7.54 21.37 3.63
C LYS A 438 -8.60 20.58 4.39
N ARG A 439 -8.52 20.67 5.71
CA ARG A 439 -9.63 20.26 6.57
C ARG A 439 -10.80 21.03 6.01
N ASN A 440 -11.78 20.31 5.52
CA ASN A 440 -13.07 20.91 5.29
C ASN A 440 -13.38 21.68 6.61
N PRO A 441 -13.45 23.00 6.60
CA PRO A 441 -13.63 23.79 7.83
C PRO A 441 -14.89 23.38 8.59
N ASP A 442 -15.84 22.71 7.91
CA ASP A 442 -17.08 22.21 8.47
C ASP A 442 -16.96 20.84 9.18
N ARG A 443 -15.78 20.18 9.12
CA ARG A 443 -15.47 18.99 9.91
C ARG A 443 -14.52 19.29 11.07
N ALA A 444 -14.90 20.22 11.94
CA ALA A 444 -14.30 20.30 13.25
C ALA A 444 -14.62 18.99 14.00
N LEU A 445 -13.60 18.12 14.18
CA LEU A 445 -13.67 17.06 15.17
C LEU A 445 -13.97 17.73 16.52
N LYS A 446 -15.21 17.62 16.97
CA LYS A 446 -15.53 17.81 18.38
C LYS A 446 -14.94 16.62 19.12
N LEU A 447 -13.84 16.86 19.84
CA LEU A 447 -13.36 15.97 20.88
C LEU A 447 -14.38 15.90 22.00
#